data_33e8aa2ba9b87e7055676e9f2fcfb6a4
#
_entry.id   33e8aa2ba9b87e7055676e9f2fcfb6a4
#
_cell.length_a   1.000
_cell.length_b   1.000
_cell.length_c   1.000
_cell.angle_alpha   90.00
_cell.angle_beta   90.00
_cell.angle_gamma   90.00
#
_symmetry.space_group_name_H-M   'P 1'
#
loop_
_entity.id
_entity.type
_entity.pdbx_description
1 polymer ?
#
loop_
_entity_poly.entity_id
_entity_poly.type
_entity_poly.pdbx_seq_one_letter_code
_entity_poly.pdbx_strand_id
1 'polypeptide(L)'
;MPHGDQAPCIKRQAFGVFQKKELLKATTSSNVSAPRAWSLVANCIAKAKKPFTIGEELILPAAKDICCELLGKAEVQKVARVPLSANTITRQTDEIAEDIEAQWLERINESLWYTIQVDESTDVDNKATMLVFVRYIFQEDVHKDMLCALLLPTNTTAADLFKSLNDYISGKLNWSFCVGICTDGAAATTGRLSGFTTRVKEVASECESTHCLIHREMLASQKMSPELNNVLQDVMKIINHIKVHALNSRLFAQLCEEMDAEHTRLLSYTEVRWLSKRKSLARVFGLRELFQRFLLEKVTPGSTFH
;
A
#
# COMPACT_ATOMS: atom_id res chain seq x y z
N MET A 1 -14.46 15.59 -22.85
CA MET A 1 -14.27 15.47 -21.42
C MET A 1 -13.82 14.04 -21.14
N PRO A 2 -12.56 13.75 -20.83
CA PRO A 2 -12.12 12.38 -20.54
C PRO A 2 -12.18 12.13 -19.02
N HIS A 3 -13.18 11.39 -18.57
CA HIS A 3 -13.33 10.93 -17.18
C HIS A 3 -12.89 9.46 -17.00
N GLY A 4 -11.84 8.99 -17.69
CA GLY A 4 -11.51 7.56 -17.77
C GLY A 4 -10.29 7.05 -17.02
N ASP A 5 -9.32 7.88 -16.58
CA ASP A 5 -7.97 7.36 -16.28
C ASP A 5 -7.58 7.22 -14.79
N GLN A 6 -8.47 7.46 -13.83
CA GLN A 6 -8.09 7.51 -12.41
C GLN A 6 -8.35 6.22 -11.60
N ALA A 7 -9.26 5.37 -12.05
CA ALA A 7 -9.56 4.10 -11.40
C ALA A 7 -8.39 3.09 -11.34
N PRO A 8 -7.45 3.03 -12.30
CA PRO A 8 -6.41 2.00 -12.34
C PRO A 8 -5.42 2.02 -11.17
N CYS A 9 -5.09 3.21 -10.63
CA CYS A 9 -4.07 3.32 -9.58
C CYS A 9 -4.58 2.78 -8.22
N ILE A 10 -5.83 3.04 -7.90
CA ILE A 10 -6.47 2.64 -6.63
C ILE A 10 -6.75 1.12 -6.65
N LYS A 11 -7.28 0.61 -7.75
CA LYS A 11 -7.49 -0.83 -7.95
C LYS A 11 -6.17 -1.63 -7.92
N ARG A 12 -5.03 -1.04 -8.36
CA ARG A 12 -3.70 -1.66 -8.27
C ARG A 12 -3.20 -1.88 -6.84
N GLN A 13 -3.57 -1.03 -5.88
CA GLN A 13 -3.18 -1.19 -4.48
C GLN A 13 -3.94 -2.34 -3.80
N ALA A 14 -5.21 -2.54 -4.15
CA ALA A 14 -6.03 -3.65 -3.65
C ALA A 14 -5.47 -5.01 -4.09
N PHE A 15 -4.91 -5.09 -5.29
CA PHE A 15 -4.37 -6.33 -5.86
C PHE A 15 -3.17 -6.94 -5.13
N GLY A 16 -2.43 -6.17 -4.32
CA GLY A 16 -1.20 -6.62 -3.67
C GLY A 16 -1.38 -7.67 -2.56
N VAL A 17 -2.60 -7.91 -2.11
CA VAL A 17 -2.91 -8.71 -0.91
C VAL A 17 -3.47 -10.11 -1.24
N PHE A 18 -3.91 -10.38 -2.49
CA PHE A 18 -4.63 -11.61 -2.80
C PHE A 18 -3.76 -12.82 -3.12
N GLN A 19 -4.06 -13.94 -2.46
CA GLN A 19 -3.37 -15.22 -2.65
C GLN A 19 -3.86 -15.97 -3.91
N LYS A 20 -2.92 -16.61 -4.56
CA LYS A 20 -2.90 -17.33 -5.83
C LYS A 20 -3.97 -18.40 -6.07
N LYS A 21 -4.84 -18.74 -5.12
CA LYS A 21 -5.65 -19.97 -5.14
C LYS A 21 -6.99 -19.88 -5.87
N GLU A 22 -7.59 -18.72 -6.02
CA GLU A 22 -8.99 -18.63 -6.47
C GLU A 22 -9.20 -18.15 -7.90
N LEU A 23 -8.27 -17.41 -8.49
CA LEU A 23 -8.34 -16.99 -9.91
C LEU A 23 -8.37 -18.17 -10.90
N LEU A 24 -8.13 -19.40 -10.43
CA LEU A 24 -8.02 -20.61 -11.25
C LEU A 24 -9.33 -21.42 -11.35
N LYS A 25 -10.38 -21.07 -10.60
CA LYS A 25 -11.63 -21.85 -10.57
C LYS A 25 -12.64 -21.50 -11.67
N ALA A 26 -12.56 -20.32 -12.27
CA ALA A 26 -13.58 -19.83 -13.19
C ALA A 26 -13.46 -20.29 -14.65
N THR A 27 -12.46 -21.09 -15.02
CA THR A 27 -12.20 -21.42 -16.43
C THR A 27 -11.93 -22.90 -16.68
N THR A 28 -13.00 -23.67 -16.69
CA THR A 28 -12.99 -25.05 -17.21
C THR A 28 -13.81 -25.15 -18.50
N SER A 29 -13.25 -24.84 -19.64
CA SER A 29 -13.66 -25.34 -20.95
C SER A 29 -12.59 -25.10 -22.01
N SER A 30 -12.57 -25.95 -23.02
CA SER A 30 -11.47 -26.25 -23.96
C SER A 30 -11.12 -25.21 -25.03
N ASN A 31 -11.56 -23.94 -24.92
CA ASN A 31 -11.17 -22.82 -25.79
C ASN A 31 -10.48 -21.67 -25.05
N VAL A 32 -9.80 -21.94 -23.95
CA VAL A 32 -9.50 -21.02 -22.86
C VAL A 32 -8.03 -20.56 -22.80
N SER A 33 -7.17 -20.97 -23.73
CA SER A 33 -5.72 -20.68 -23.59
C SER A 33 -5.36 -19.20 -23.77
N ALA A 34 -5.94 -18.51 -24.74
CA ALA A 34 -5.64 -17.10 -24.98
C ALA A 34 -6.28 -16.17 -23.93
N PRO A 35 -7.58 -16.29 -23.57
CA PRO A 35 -8.19 -15.53 -22.49
C PRO A 35 -7.48 -15.70 -21.15
N ARG A 36 -7.09 -16.92 -20.80
CA ARG A 36 -6.34 -17.19 -19.58
C ARG A 36 -4.94 -16.57 -19.60
N ALA A 37 -4.24 -16.62 -20.74
CA ALA A 37 -2.90 -16.02 -20.85
C ALA A 37 -2.94 -14.51 -20.64
N TRP A 38 -3.87 -13.79 -21.25
CA TRP A 38 -3.96 -12.35 -21.09
C TRP A 38 -4.34 -11.93 -19.66
N SER A 39 -5.30 -12.64 -19.01
CA SER A 39 -5.69 -12.37 -17.61
C SER A 39 -4.52 -12.59 -16.65
N LEU A 40 -3.71 -13.65 -16.87
CA LEU A 40 -2.51 -13.89 -16.08
C LEU A 40 -1.48 -12.78 -16.25
N VAL A 41 -1.28 -12.28 -17.49
CA VAL A 41 -0.36 -11.17 -17.76
C VAL A 41 -0.88 -9.88 -17.14
N ALA A 42 -2.18 -9.55 -17.29
CA ALA A 42 -2.79 -8.38 -16.67
C ALA A 42 -2.61 -8.39 -15.13
N ASN A 43 -2.86 -9.55 -14.50
CA ASN A 43 -2.63 -9.75 -13.07
C ASN A 43 -1.14 -9.57 -12.68
N CYS A 44 -0.20 -10.07 -13.48
CA CYS A 44 1.22 -9.86 -13.22
C CYS A 44 1.62 -8.38 -13.30
N ILE A 45 1.13 -7.66 -14.31
CA ILE A 45 1.39 -6.22 -14.49
C ILE A 45 0.82 -5.43 -13.30
N ALA A 46 -0.44 -5.70 -12.91
CA ALA A 46 -1.09 -5.06 -11.79
C ALA A 46 -0.32 -5.30 -10.47
N LYS A 47 0.07 -6.55 -10.17
CA LYS A 47 0.89 -6.91 -9.00
C LYS A 47 2.26 -6.26 -9.00
N ALA A 48 2.88 -6.14 -10.16
CA ALA A 48 4.18 -5.48 -10.32
C ALA A 48 4.06 -3.95 -10.25
N LYS A 49 2.86 -3.39 -10.18
CA LYS A 49 2.57 -1.93 -10.16
C LYS A 49 3.19 -1.20 -11.36
N LYS A 50 3.19 -1.83 -12.52
CA LYS A 50 3.74 -1.26 -13.74
C LYS A 50 2.65 -0.59 -14.59
N PRO A 51 3.00 0.39 -15.44
CA PRO A 51 2.08 0.97 -16.42
C PRO A 51 1.48 -0.13 -17.31
N PHE A 52 0.24 0.03 -17.75
CA PHE A 52 -0.41 -0.98 -18.58
C PHE A 52 0.16 -1.05 -20.00
N THR A 53 0.77 0.05 -20.49
CA THR A 53 1.49 0.09 -21.77
C THR A 53 2.63 -0.94 -21.86
N ILE A 54 3.19 -1.37 -20.72
CA ILE A 54 4.26 -2.38 -20.69
C ILE A 54 3.86 -3.70 -21.36
N GLY A 55 2.55 -3.98 -21.45
CA GLY A 55 2.04 -5.17 -22.11
C GLY A 55 2.37 -5.21 -23.60
N GLU A 56 2.14 -4.09 -24.28
CA GLU A 56 2.40 -3.94 -25.72
C GLU A 56 3.83 -3.49 -26.03
N GLU A 57 4.45 -2.68 -25.16
CA GLU A 57 5.79 -2.12 -25.38
C GLU A 57 6.92 -3.11 -25.07
N LEU A 58 6.73 -3.99 -24.09
CA LEU A 58 7.80 -4.90 -23.64
C LEU A 58 7.36 -6.38 -23.61
N ILE A 59 6.24 -6.70 -22.97
CA ILE A 59 5.90 -8.11 -22.68
C ILE A 59 5.59 -8.86 -23.97
N LEU A 60 4.76 -8.30 -24.85
CA LEU A 60 4.39 -8.96 -26.10
C LEU A 60 5.57 -9.12 -27.06
N PRO A 61 6.41 -8.10 -27.31
CA PRO A 61 7.63 -8.26 -28.11
C PRO A 61 8.57 -9.32 -27.53
N ALA A 62 8.92 -9.22 -26.26
CA ALA A 62 9.82 -10.18 -25.61
C ALA A 62 9.30 -11.63 -25.67
N ALA A 63 7.98 -11.81 -25.46
CA ALA A 63 7.36 -13.13 -25.55
C ALA A 63 7.43 -13.73 -26.98
N LYS A 64 7.29 -12.86 -28.02
CA LYS A 64 7.46 -13.29 -29.43
C LYS A 64 8.89 -13.69 -29.71
N ASP A 65 9.89 -12.93 -29.26
CA ASP A 65 11.30 -13.23 -29.48
C ASP A 65 11.69 -14.55 -28.80
N ILE A 66 11.33 -14.73 -27.51
CA ILE A 66 11.57 -15.98 -26.78
C ILE A 66 10.90 -17.17 -27.49
N CYS A 67 9.65 -16.99 -27.92
CA CYS A 67 8.92 -18.05 -28.60
C CYS A 67 9.54 -18.40 -29.96
N CYS A 68 10.04 -17.40 -30.68
CA CYS A 68 10.71 -17.61 -31.96
C CYS A 68 11.96 -18.47 -31.83
N GLU A 69 12.79 -18.15 -30.82
CA GLU A 69 14.08 -18.84 -30.59
C GLU A 69 13.88 -20.28 -30.04
N LEU A 70 12.92 -20.46 -29.11
CA LEU A 70 12.74 -21.75 -28.43
C LEU A 70 11.77 -22.71 -29.13
N LEU A 71 10.71 -22.17 -29.78
CA LEU A 71 9.60 -22.98 -30.31
C LEU A 71 9.40 -22.82 -31.82
N GLY A 72 10.06 -21.84 -32.43
CA GLY A 72 10.01 -21.57 -33.85
C GLY A 72 8.87 -20.62 -34.29
N LYS A 73 8.95 -20.16 -35.54
CA LYS A 73 8.09 -19.12 -36.11
C LYS A 73 6.58 -19.45 -36.11
N ALA A 74 6.21 -20.70 -36.19
CA ALA A 74 4.80 -21.11 -36.20
C ALA A 74 4.10 -20.78 -34.87
N GLU A 75 4.79 -20.91 -33.74
CA GLU A 75 4.23 -20.65 -32.42
C GLU A 75 4.16 -19.14 -32.11
N VAL A 76 5.00 -18.31 -32.73
CA VAL A 76 4.93 -16.84 -32.59
C VAL A 76 3.55 -16.30 -32.99
N GLN A 77 2.90 -16.91 -34.00
CA GLN A 77 1.55 -16.50 -34.43
C GLN A 77 0.51 -16.70 -33.34
N LYS A 78 0.68 -17.70 -32.46
CA LYS A 78 -0.22 -17.93 -31.32
C LYS A 78 -0.02 -16.87 -30.25
N VAL A 79 1.22 -16.54 -29.93
CA VAL A 79 1.57 -15.47 -28.97
C VAL A 79 1.11 -14.11 -29.48
N ALA A 80 1.26 -13.82 -30.79
CA ALA A 80 0.85 -12.57 -31.40
C ALA A 80 -0.66 -12.29 -31.29
N ARG A 81 -1.48 -13.32 -31.11
CA ARG A 81 -2.95 -13.19 -30.94
C ARG A 81 -3.36 -12.82 -29.52
N VAL A 82 -2.45 -12.86 -28.55
CA VAL A 82 -2.76 -12.48 -27.16
C VAL A 82 -2.91 -10.94 -27.10
N PRO A 83 -4.08 -10.42 -26.77
CA PRO A 83 -4.32 -8.98 -26.80
C PRO A 83 -3.76 -8.33 -25.52
N LEU A 84 -2.60 -7.69 -25.65
CA LEU A 84 -1.88 -7.02 -24.56
C LEU A 84 -1.80 -5.50 -24.74
N SER A 85 -2.74 -4.89 -25.47
CA SER A 85 -2.83 -3.42 -25.52
C SER A 85 -3.20 -2.84 -24.16
N ALA A 86 -2.76 -1.62 -23.88
CA ALA A 86 -3.03 -0.93 -22.61
C ALA A 86 -4.53 -0.92 -22.27
N ASN A 87 -5.41 -0.64 -23.25
CA ASN A 87 -6.86 -0.65 -23.07
C ASN A 87 -7.40 -2.05 -22.70
N THR A 88 -6.86 -3.11 -23.32
CA THR A 88 -7.27 -4.48 -23.00
C THR A 88 -6.87 -4.86 -21.60
N ILE A 89 -5.64 -4.52 -21.20
CA ILE A 89 -5.13 -4.79 -19.85
C ILE A 89 -5.91 -4.00 -18.80
N THR A 90 -6.27 -2.73 -19.09
CA THR A 90 -7.13 -1.93 -18.20
C THR A 90 -8.45 -2.64 -17.95
N ARG A 91 -9.18 -2.99 -19.03
CA ARG A 91 -10.47 -3.68 -18.91
C ARG A 91 -10.36 -5.00 -18.15
N GLN A 92 -9.35 -5.82 -18.47
CA GLN A 92 -9.13 -7.08 -17.74
C GLN A 92 -8.80 -6.88 -16.25
N THR A 93 -8.03 -5.85 -15.94
CA THR A 93 -7.73 -5.53 -14.54
C THR A 93 -8.99 -5.09 -13.79
N ASP A 94 -9.87 -4.35 -14.46
CA ASP A 94 -11.15 -3.93 -13.90
C ASP A 94 -12.09 -5.12 -13.68
N GLU A 95 -12.24 -6.01 -14.66
CA GLU A 95 -13.04 -7.24 -14.55
C GLU A 95 -12.53 -8.14 -13.38
N ILE A 96 -11.22 -8.31 -13.26
CA ILE A 96 -10.62 -9.07 -12.16
C ILE A 96 -10.88 -8.36 -10.81
N ALA A 97 -10.79 -7.03 -10.75
CA ALA A 97 -11.05 -6.28 -9.53
C ALA A 97 -12.51 -6.38 -9.09
N GLU A 98 -13.45 -6.35 -10.03
CA GLU A 98 -14.89 -6.54 -9.78
C GLU A 98 -15.19 -7.95 -9.26
N ASP A 99 -14.59 -8.98 -9.84
CA ASP A 99 -14.74 -10.36 -9.39
C ASP A 99 -14.20 -10.54 -7.96
N ILE A 100 -13.02 -9.98 -7.66
CA ILE A 100 -12.44 -10.00 -6.31
C ILE A 100 -13.36 -9.27 -5.31
N GLU A 101 -13.87 -8.09 -5.69
CA GLU A 101 -14.78 -7.32 -4.83
C GLU A 101 -16.06 -8.13 -4.54
N ALA A 102 -16.65 -8.76 -5.54
CA ALA A 102 -17.83 -9.60 -5.38
C ALA A 102 -17.57 -10.76 -4.40
N GLN A 103 -16.43 -11.45 -4.52
CA GLN A 103 -16.05 -12.53 -3.60
C GLN A 103 -15.85 -12.04 -2.16
N TRP A 104 -15.26 -10.86 -1.96
CA TRP A 104 -15.13 -10.29 -0.61
C TRP A 104 -16.48 -9.94 -0.01
N LEU A 105 -17.34 -9.29 -0.80
CA LEU A 105 -18.68 -8.91 -0.34
C LEU A 105 -19.50 -10.14 0.05
N GLU A 106 -19.43 -11.22 -0.72
CA GLU A 106 -20.07 -12.50 -0.39
C GLU A 106 -19.59 -13.02 0.96
N ARG A 107 -18.27 -13.12 1.17
CA ARG A 107 -17.68 -13.59 2.44
C ARG A 107 -18.00 -12.68 3.62
N ILE A 108 -18.01 -11.36 3.42
CA ILE A 108 -18.36 -10.41 4.48
C ILE A 108 -19.85 -10.56 4.84
N ASN A 109 -20.71 -10.77 3.86
CA ASN A 109 -22.14 -10.99 4.08
C ASN A 109 -22.46 -12.35 4.72
N GLU A 110 -21.61 -13.36 4.57
CA GLU A 110 -21.69 -14.62 5.30
C GLU A 110 -21.22 -14.47 6.77
N SER A 111 -20.41 -13.44 7.06
CA SER A 111 -19.95 -13.15 8.42
C SER A 111 -21.09 -12.53 9.24
N LEU A 112 -21.26 -13.00 10.48
CA LEU A 112 -22.24 -12.42 11.42
C LEU A 112 -21.92 -10.96 11.76
N TRP A 113 -20.63 -10.60 11.79
CA TRP A 113 -20.15 -9.26 12.12
C TRP A 113 -18.92 -8.91 11.30
N TYR A 114 -18.75 -7.62 11.06
CA TYR A 114 -17.52 -7.08 10.49
C TYR A 114 -17.12 -5.79 11.20
N THR A 115 -15.85 -5.44 11.09
CA THR A 115 -15.33 -4.15 11.53
C THR A 115 -14.61 -3.46 10.38
N ILE A 116 -14.61 -2.13 10.37
CA ILE A 116 -13.89 -1.34 9.37
C ILE A 116 -12.79 -0.52 10.01
N GLN A 117 -11.71 -0.33 9.27
CA GLN A 117 -10.65 0.61 9.59
C GLN A 117 -10.54 1.61 8.44
N VAL A 118 -10.61 2.88 8.77
CA VAL A 118 -10.55 3.98 7.81
C VAL A 118 -9.27 4.75 8.03
N ASP A 119 -8.57 5.04 6.94
CA ASP A 119 -7.35 5.85 6.92
C ASP A 119 -7.41 6.82 5.73
N GLU A 120 -7.01 8.07 5.94
CA GLU A 120 -6.92 9.05 4.88
C GLU A 120 -5.49 9.09 4.33
N SER A 121 -5.36 9.06 3.02
CA SER A 121 -4.09 9.09 2.31
C SER A 121 -4.16 10.08 1.15
N THR A 122 -3.02 10.44 0.64
CA THR A 122 -2.91 11.27 -0.56
C THR A 122 -2.26 10.45 -1.67
N ASP A 123 -2.84 10.48 -2.84
CA ASP A 123 -2.27 9.79 -4.00
C ASP A 123 -1.11 10.58 -4.63
N VAL A 124 -0.52 10.04 -5.70
CA VAL A 124 0.61 10.67 -6.40
C VAL A 124 0.24 11.99 -7.10
N ASP A 125 -1.05 12.21 -7.32
CA ASP A 125 -1.61 13.43 -7.93
C ASP A 125 -2.10 14.43 -6.87
N ASN A 126 -1.75 14.23 -5.59
CA ASN A 126 -2.19 15.00 -4.43
C ASN A 126 -3.72 15.00 -4.21
N LYS A 127 -4.41 13.93 -4.61
CA LYS A 127 -5.83 13.76 -4.36
C LYS A 127 -6.04 13.02 -3.05
N ALA A 128 -6.91 13.57 -2.19
CA ALA A 128 -7.30 12.91 -0.96
C ALA A 128 -8.07 11.61 -1.27
N THR A 129 -7.65 10.52 -0.63
CA THR A 129 -8.21 9.18 -0.83
C THR A 129 -8.47 8.54 0.51
N MET A 130 -9.69 8.10 0.73
CA MET A 130 -10.07 7.31 1.91
C MET A 130 -9.81 5.83 1.62
N LEU A 131 -8.93 5.21 2.39
CA LEU A 131 -8.65 3.79 2.38
C LEU A 131 -9.51 3.08 3.43
N VAL A 132 -10.28 2.10 3.03
CA VAL A 132 -11.15 1.34 3.91
C VAL A 132 -10.71 -0.11 3.92
N PHE A 133 -10.33 -0.59 5.09
CA PHE A 133 -10.03 -1.99 5.35
C PHE A 133 -11.18 -2.61 6.13
N VAL A 134 -11.47 -3.86 5.86
CA VAL A 134 -12.49 -4.65 6.55
C VAL A 134 -11.84 -5.83 7.26
N ARG A 135 -12.36 -6.16 8.44
CA ARG A 135 -12.04 -7.40 9.15
C ARG A 135 -13.34 -8.15 9.42
N TYR A 136 -13.37 -9.42 9.10
CA TYR A 136 -14.53 -10.29 9.18
C TYR A 136 -14.10 -11.73 9.49
N ILE A 137 -15.07 -12.58 9.84
CA ILE A 137 -14.84 -14.01 10.11
C ILE A 137 -15.33 -14.80 8.89
N PHE A 138 -14.48 -15.65 8.35
CA PHE A 138 -14.83 -16.56 7.28
C PHE A 138 -14.14 -17.91 7.50
N GLN A 139 -14.89 -19.02 7.47
CA GLN A 139 -14.38 -20.37 7.74
C GLN A 139 -13.61 -20.47 9.06
N GLU A 140 -14.18 -19.88 10.13
CA GLU A 140 -13.62 -19.84 11.50
C GLU A 140 -12.34 -18.99 11.66
N ASP A 141 -11.80 -18.43 10.59
CA ASP A 141 -10.62 -17.57 10.62
C ASP A 141 -10.98 -16.09 10.50
N VAL A 142 -10.13 -15.24 11.09
CA VAL A 142 -10.22 -13.78 10.97
C VAL A 142 -9.50 -13.32 9.74
N HIS A 143 -10.24 -12.79 8.77
CA HIS A 143 -9.71 -12.20 7.55
C HIS A 143 -9.62 -10.69 7.66
N LYS A 144 -8.65 -10.12 6.96
CA LYS A 144 -8.45 -8.68 6.84
C LYS A 144 -8.11 -8.34 5.39
N ASP A 145 -8.99 -7.58 4.76
CA ASP A 145 -8.87 -7.19 3.37
C ASP A 145 -9.07 -5.68 3.19
N MET A 146 -8.61 -5.16 2.06
CA MET A 146 -8.90 -3.78 1.67
C MET A 146 -10.26 -3.75 0.96
N LEU A 147 -11.27 -3.18 1.60
CA LEU A 147 -12.62 -3.12 1.08
C LEU A 147 -12.72 -2.20 -0.13
N CYS A 148 -12.25 -0.96 0.03
CA CYS A 148 -12.25 0.02 -1.05
C CYS A 148 -11.24 1.14 -0.82
N ALA A 149 -11.01 1.92 -1.88
CA ALA A 149 -10.31 3.19 -1.85
C ALA A 149 -11.19 4.24 -2.57
N LEU A 150 -11.64 5.23 -1.84
CA LEU A 150 -12.60 6.22 -2.30
C LEU A 150 -11.91 7.58 -2.48
N LEU A 151 -12.03 8.16 -3.66
CA LEU A 151 -11.58 9.53 -3.88
C LEU A 151 -12.48 10.48 -3.11
N LEU A 152 -11.86 11.36 -2.34
CA LEU A 152 -12.56 12.36 -1.55
C LEU A 152 -12.64 13.70 -2.32
N PRO A 153 -13.68 14.50 -2.06
CA PRO A 153 -13.76 15.85 -2.59
C PRO A 153 -12.64 16.73 -1.98
N THR A 154 -12.43 17.91 -2.55
CA THR A 154 -11.35 18.82 -2.15
C THR A 154 -11.39 19.19 -0.65
N ASN A 155 -12.57 19.34 -0.07
CA ASN A 155 -12.78 19.55 1.36
C ASN A 155 -13.31 18.28 1.99
N THR A 156 -12.54 17.67 2.88
CA THR A 156 -12.90 16.44 3.58
C THR A 156 -13.54 16.76 4.92
N THR A 157 -14.85 16.99 4.91
CA THR A 157 -15.63 17.10 6.14
C THR A 157 -16.08 15.73 6.64
N ALA A 158 -16.43 15.61 7.92
CA ALA A 158 -17.03 14.41 8.48
C ALA A 158 -18.26 13.91 7.68
N ALA A 159 -19.05 14.84 7.15
CA ALA A 159 -20.21 14.53 6.32
C ALA A 159 -19.80 13.94 4.95
N ASP A 160 -18.75 14.48 4.34
CA ASP A 160 -18.25 13.99 3.04
C ASP A 160 -17.64 12.60 3.19
N LEU A 161 -16.85 12.37 4.26
CA LEU A 161 -16.30 11.06 4.59
C LEU A 161 -17.42 10.02 4.78
N PHE A 162 -18.43 10.35 5.59
CA PHE A 162 -19.55 9.45 5.83
C PHE A 162 -20.35 9.20 4.54
N LYS A 163 -20.65 10.25 3.80
CA LYS A 163 -21.39 10.13 2.53
C LYS A 163 -20.68 9.22 1.56
N SER A 164 -19.38 9.43 1.32
CA SER A 164 -18.59 8.61 0.39
C SER A 164 -18.58 7.14 0.80
N LEU A 165 -18.41 6.86 2.09
CA LEU A 165 -18.42 5.48 2.59
C LEU A 165 -19.81 4.86 2.56
N ASN A 166 -20.85 5.61 2.95
CA ASN A 166 -22.22 5.14 2.94
C ASN A 166 -22.72 4.85 1.52
N ASP A 167 -22.39 5.70 0.56
CA ASP A 167 -22.74 5.48 -0.85
C ASP A 167 -22.09 4.20 -1.40
N TYR A 168 -20.87 3.86 -0.94
CA TYR A 168 -20.21 2.61 -1.31
C TYR A 168 -20.82 1.38 -0.62
N ILE A 169 -21.11 1.46 0.69
CA ILE A 169 -21.64 0.34 1.50
C ILE A 169 -23.09 0.05 1.15
N SER A 170 -23.89 1.09 0.85
CA SER A 170 -25.32 0.95 0.56
C SER A 170 -25.56 -0.01 -0.60
N GLY A 171 -26.41 -1.01 -0.36
CA GLY A 171 -26.71 -2.07 -1.33
C GLY A 171 -25.68 -3.19 -1.44
N LYS A 172 -24.53 -3.07 -0.78
CA LYS A 172 -23.48 -4.08 -0.78
C LYS A 172 -23.34 -4.78 0.57
N LEU A 173 -23.33 -4.02 1.66
CA LEU A 173 -23.19 -4.51 3.02
C LEU A 173 -24.28 -3.90 3.90
N ASN A 174 -24.60 -4.58 5.00
CA ASN A 174 -25.56 -4.09 5.96
C ASN A 174 -24.85 -3.48 7.17
N TRP A 175 -25.10 -2.19 7.44
CA TRP A 175 -24.52 -1.46 8.56
C TRP A 175 -24.83 -2.08 9.92
N SER A 176 -25.97 -2.78 10.09
CA SER A 176 -26.33 -3.44 11.36
C SER A 176 -25.37 -4.55 11.78
N PHE A 177 -24.54 -5.06 10.85
CA PHE A 177 -23.50 -6.05 11.12
C PHE A 177 -22.13 -5.42 11.34
N CYS A 178 -22.01 -4.09 11.21
CA CYS A 178 -20.77 -3.37 11.51
C CYS A 178 -20.68 -3.12 13.03
N VAL A 179 -19.85 -3.91 13.70
CA VAL A 179 -19.69 -3.82 15.17
C VAL A 179 -18.50 -2.98 15.61
N GLY A 180 -17.69 -2.48 14.70
CA GLY A 180 -16.55 -1.65 15.06
C GLY A 180 -16.00 -0.80 13.93
N ILE A 181 -15.58 0.41 14.28
CA ILE A 181 -14.88 1.33 13.39
C ILE A 181 -13.59 1.85 14.02
N CYS A 182 -12.50 1.78 13.30
CA CYS A 182 -11.20 2.29 13.73
C CYS A 182 -10.76 3.44 12.81
N THR A 183 -10.39 4.59 13.39
CA THR A 183 -9.93 5.78 12.68
C THR A 183 -8.65 6.36 13.30
N ASP A 184 -8.07 7.36 12.67
CA ASP A 184 -6.84 8.06 13.12
C ASP A 184 -7.04 8.99 14.32
N GLY A 185 -8.29 9.25 14.72
CA GLY A 185 -8.62 10.15 15.82
C GLY A 185 -8.57 11.63 15.48
N ALA A 186 -8.49 12.01 14.20
CA ALA A 186 -8.59 13.41 13.79
C ALA A 186 -9.94 14.03 14.20
N ALA A 187 -9.99 15.36 14.31
CA ALA A 187 -11.20 16.08 14.76
C ALA A 187 -12.41 15.82 13.84
N ALA A 188 -12.18 15.71 12.53
CA ALA A 188 -13.22 15.36 11.56
C ALA A 188 -13.77 13.95 11.78
N THR A 189 -12.96 13.02 12.26
CA THR A 189 -13.35 11.64 12.49
C THR A 189 -14.00 11.41 13.85
N THR A 190 -13.55 12.08 14.93
CA THR A 190 -13.94 11.79 16.32
C THR A 190 -14.79 12.87 16.98
N GLY A 191 -15.19 13.92 16.26
CA GLY A 191 -16.03 15.01 16.81
C GLY A 191 -17.34 14.49 17.44
N ARG A 192 -17.57 14.81 18.73
CA ARG A 192 -18.66 14.23 19.55
C ARG A 192 -20.08 14.50 19.02
N LEU A 193 -20.29 15.62 18.30
CA LEU A 193 -21.62 16.02 17.84
C LEU A 193 -21.86 15.73 16.36
N SER A 194 -20.85 15.78 15.53
CA SER A 194 -20.99 15.71 14.07
C SER A 194 -19.82 15.01 13.39
N GLY A 195 -18.98 14.30 14.14
CA GLY A 195 -17.85 13.55 13.61
C GLY A 195 -18.27 12.38 12.74
N PHE A 196 -17.36 11.89 11.93
CA PHE A 196 -17.57 10.74 11.06
C PHE A 196 -18.06 9.50 11.83
N THR A 197 -17.41 9.16 12.96
CA THR A 197 -17.81 8.01 13.79
C THR A 197 -19.20 8.19 14.43
N THR A 198 -19.61 9.42 14.76
CA THR A 198 -20.95 9.70 15.26
C THR A 198 -22.01 9.39 14.19
N ARG A 199 -21.76 9.82 12.94
CA ARG A 199 -22.66 9.52 11.82
C ARG A 199 -22.72 8.02 11.49
N VAL A 200 -21.62 7.29 11.65
CA VAL A 200 -21.64 5.82 11.52
C VAL A 200 -22.52 5.19 12.60
N LYS A 201 -22.48 5.68 13.85
CA LYS A 201 -23.34 5.21 14.93
C LYS A 201 -24.84 5.46 14.70
N GLU A 202 -25.22 6.45 13.92
CA GLU A 202 -26.62 6.69 13.54
C GLU A 202 -27.21 5.56 12.68
N VAL A 203 -26.37 4.90 11.87
CA VAL A 203 -26.76 3.79 10.97
C VAL A 203 -26.35 2.41 11.48
N ALA A 204 -25.40 2.36 12.41
CA ALA A 204 -24.85 1.17 13.03
C ALA A 204 -24.78 1.38 14.56
N SER A 205 -25.91 1.25 15.28
CA SER A 205 -26.02 1.55 16.71
C SER A 205 -25.05 0.78 17.59
N GLU A 206 -24.79 -0.48 17.22
CA GLU A 206 -23.89 -1.37 17.96
C GLU A 206 -22.40 -1.17 17.60
N CYS A 207 -22.10 -0.23 16.71
CA CYS A 207 -20.73 0.00 16.24
C CYS A 207 -19.89 0.72 17.31
N GLU A 208 -18.85 0.06 17.82
CA GLU A 208 -17.88 0.66 18.72
C GLU A 208 -16.78 1.41 17.95
N SER A 209 -16.51 2.66 18.34
CA SER A 209 -15.44 3.42 17.72
C SER A 209 -14.14 3.29 18.50
N THR A 210 -13.04 2.99 17.79
CA THR A 210 -11.72 2.88 18.38
C THR A 210 -10.74 3.81 17.66
N HIS A 211 -9.85 4.41 18.43
CA HIS A 211 -8.75 5.17 17.87
C HIS A 211 -7.59 4.23 17.48
N CYS A 212 -7.07 4.36 16.28
CA CYS A 212 -5.97 3.55 15.77
C CYS A 212 -4.78 3.55 16.73
N LEU A 213 -4.35 2.37 17.16
CA LEU A 213 -3.27 2.22 18.13
C LEU A 213 -1.96 2.86 17.64
N ILE A 214 -1.64 2.70 16.35
CA ILE A 214 -0.44 3.29 15.74
C ILE A 214 -0.47 4.82 15.83
N HIS A 215 -1.62 5.46 15.58
CA HIS A 215 -1.76 6.90 15.73
C HIS A 215 -1.70 7.34 17.20
N ARG A 216 -2.29 6.58 18.12
CA ARG A 216 -2.17 6.84 19.56
C ARG A 216 -0.72 6.75 20.05
N GLU A 217 0.03 5.76 19.61
CA GLU A 217 1.47 5.65 19.91
C GLU A 217 2.26 6.83 19.34
N MET A 218 1.93 7.27 18.12
CA MET A 218 2.55 8.47 17.53
C MET A 218 2.27 9.72 18.37
N LEU A 219 1.04 9.95 18.78
CA LEU A 219 0.66 11.06 19.64
C LEU A 219 1.35 10.98 21.02
N ALA A 220 1.45 9.79 21.60
CA ALA A 220 2.17 9.59 22.85
C ALA A 220 3.66 9.91 22.69
N SER A 221 4.25 9.54 21.55
CA SER A 221 5.66 9.84 21.28
C SER A 221 5.98 11.30 21.07
N GLN A 222 4.99 12.14 20.69
CA GLN A 222 5.14 13.58 20.62
C GLN A 222 5.25 14.25 22.00
N LYS A 223 4.77 13.56 23.05
CA LYS A 223 4.84 14.02 24.45
C LYS A 223 6.09 13.51 25.19
N MET A 224 7.14 13.10 24.47
CA MET A 224 8.43 12.77 25.08
C MET A 224 9.03 13.97 25.80
N SER A 225 9.89 13.69 26.80
CA SER A 225 10.65 14.78 27.44
C SER A 225 11.45 15.58 26.40
N PRO A 226 11.64 16.89 26.61
CA PRO A 226 12.43 17.73 25.71
C PRO A 226 13.81 17.15 25.41
N GLU A 227 14.45 16.53 26.39
CA GLU A 227 15.77 15.91 26.27
C GLU A 227 15.75 14.74 25.28
N LEU A 228 14.79 13.83 25.42
CA LEU A 228 14.63 12.68 24.50
C LEU A 228 14.26 13.13 23.09
N ASN A 229 13.46 14.19 22.99
CA ASN A 229 13.10 14.74 21.68
C ASN A 229 14.33 15.37 20.99
N ASN A 230 15.16 16.08 21.73
CA ASN A 230 16.41 16.64 21.20
C ASN A 230 17.35 15.54 20.69
N VAL A 231 17.54 14.48 21.47
CA VAL A 231 18.34 13.31 21.04
C VAL A 231 17.77 12.70 19.75
N LEU A 232 16.46 12.54 19.67
CA LEU A 232 15.80 12.03 18.47
C LEU A 232 16.07 12.95 17.26
N GLN A 233 15.93 14.26 17.43
CA GLN A 233 16.19 15.24 16.36
C GLN A 233 17.64 15.20 15.90
N ASP A 234 18.59 15.06 16.80
CA ASP A 234 20.01 14.98 16.45
C ASP A 234 20.35 13.68 15.70
N VAL A 235 19.81 12.54 16.16
CA VAL A 235 19.92 11.27 15.42
C VAL A 235 19.33 11.41 14.00
N MET A 236 18.20 12.10 13.85
CA MET A 236 17.58 12.33 12.55
C MET A 236 18.43 13.22 11.63
N LYS A 237 19.05 14.29 12.17
CA LYS A 237 19.99 15.13 11.42
C LYS A 237 21.18 14.29 10.90
N ILE A 238 21.73 13.42 11.71
CA ILE A 238 22.84 12.54 11.34
C ILE A 238 22.42 11.58 10.21
N ILE A 239 21.28 10.90 10.36
CA ILE A 239 20.76 9.99 9.32
C ILE A 239 20.59 10.75 7.99
N ASN A 240 19.95 11.92 8.04
CA ASN A 240 19.70 12.73 6.86
C ASN A 240 21.02 13.23 6.24
N HIS A 241 21.98 13.67 7.05
CA HIS A 241 23.28 14.11 6.57
C HIS A 241 24.02 13.00 5.79
N ILE A 242 23.94 11.77 6.26
CA ILE A 242 24.57 10.64 5.56
C ILE A 242 23.77 10.25 4.32
N LYS A 243 22.43 10.22 4.39
CA LYS A 243 21.59 9.69 3.29
C LYS A 243 21.35 10.65 2.15
N VAL A 244 21.22 11.95 2.43
CA VAL A 244 20.95 12.96 1.40
C VAL A 244 22.17 13.16 0.50
N HIS A 245 23.38 13.01 1.05
CA HIS A 245 24.61 13.14 0.28
C HIS A 245 25.09 11.78 -0.24
N ALA A 246 25.01 11.57 -1.55
CA ALA A 246 25.40 10.31 -2.18
C ALA A 246 26.82 9.86 -1.85
N LEU A 247 27.78 10.80 -1.69
CA LEU A 247 29.13 10.51 -1.27
C LEU A 247 29.18 9.98 0.16
N ASN A 248 28.51 10.68 1.10
CA ASN A 248 28.46 10.25 2.51
C ASN A 248 27.84 8.87 2.66
N SER A 249 26.79 8.60 1.90
CA SER A 249 26.11 7.30 1.92
C SER A 249 27.03 6.16 1.44
N ARG A 250 27.87 6.40 0.43
CA ARG A 250 28.85 5.43 -0.07
C ARG A 250 30.01 5.21 0.92
N LEU A 251 30.58 6.31 1.44
CA LEU A 251 31.65 6.23 2.42
C LEU A 251 31.22 5.52 3.71
N PHE A 252 30.01 5.81 4.17
CA PHE A 252 29.44 5.13 5.33
C PHE A 252 29.22 3.63 5.07
N ALA A 253 28.73 3.27 3.86
CA ALA A 253 28.56 1.86 3.50
C ALA A 253 29.90 1.13 3.45
N GLN A 254 30.94 1.73 2.87
CA GLN A 254 32.29 1.19 2.83
C GLN A 254 32.86 0.98 4.26
N LEU A 255 32.71 1.95 5.15
CA LEU A 255 33.12 1.82 6.55
C LEU A 255 32.40 0.68 7.26
N CYS A 256 31.10 0.50 6.98
CA CYS A 256 30.32 -0.62 7.53
C CYS A 256 30.84 -1.98 7.03
N GLU A 257 31.23 -2.08 5.76
CA GLU A 257 31.80 -3.29 5.16
C GLU A 257 33.20 -3.60 5.75
N GLU A 258 34.06 -2.59 5.88
CA GLU A 258 35.41 -2.73 6.49
C GLU A 258 35.37 -3.19 7.94
N MET A 259 34.30 -2.83 8.65
CA MET A 259 34.13 -3.19 10.08
C MET A 259 33.22 -4.41 10.26
N ASP A 260 32.92 -5.15 9.21
CA ASP A 260 32.05 -6.34 9.21
C ASP A 260 30.71 -6.12 9.94
N ALA A 261 30.09 -4.96 9.70
CA ALA A 261 28.84 -4.60 10.36
C ALA A 261 27.68 -5.40 9.78
N GLU A 262 26.77 -5.87 10.64
CA GLU A 262 25.54 -6.59 10.24
C GLU A 262 24.74 -5.84 9.18
N HIS A 263 24.88 -4.51 9.12
CA HIS A 263 24.13 -3.66 8.24
C HIS A 263 25.00 -2.58 7.59
N THR A 264 24.97 -2.51 6.27
CA THR A 264 25.74 -1.53 5.49
C THR A 264 24.94 -0.27 5.11
N ARG A 265 23.61 -0.23 5.41
CA ARG A 265 22.75 0.89 5.02
C ARG A 265 21.85 1.37 6.14
N LEU A 266 21.67 2.70 6.20
CA LEU A 266 20.72 3.35 7.08
C LEU A 266 19.30 3.26 6.52
N LEU A 267 18.34 3.13 7.42
CA LEU A 267 16.93 3.19 7.07
C LEU A 267 16.49 4.66 6.93
N SER A 268 15.65 4.93 5.93
CA SER A 268 15.02 6.25 5.79
C SER A 268 14.02 6.46 6.92
N TYR A 269 14.07 7.64 7.50
CA TYR A 269 13.06 8.10 8.43
C TYR A 269 12.00 8.89 7.68
N THR A 270 10.75 8.61 7.98
CA THR A 270 9.62 9.46 7.59
C THR A 270 8.83 9.79 8.84
N GLU A 271 8.54 11.08 9.06
CA GLU A 271 7.81 11.55 10.26
C GLU A 271 6.44 10.88 10.41
N VAL A 272 5.83 10.54 9.27
CA VAL A 272 4.47 9.97 9.18
C VAL A 272 4.40 8.48 9.57
N ARG A 273 5.54 7.77 9.65
CA ARG A 273 5.55 6.31 9.90
C ARG A 273 6.28 5.98 11.19
N TRP A 274 5.55 5.93 12.29
CA TRP A 274 6.05 5.58 13.62
C TRP A 274 6.90 4.30 13.65
N LEU A 275 6.47 3.25 12.97
CA LEU A 275 7.24 1.99 12.90
C LEU A 275 8.62 2.17 12.24
N SER A 276 8.82 3.20 11.42
CA SER A 276 10.13 3.51 10.86
C SER A 276 11.07 4.11 11.88
N LYS A 277 10.57 4.88 12.89
CA LYS A 277 11.36 5.46 13.99
C LYS A 277 12.07 4.37 14.78
N ARG A 278 11.33 3.39 15.27
CA ARG A 278 11.89 2.29 16.06
C ARG A 278 12.98 1.54 15.30
N LYS A 279 12.71 1.17 14.04
CA LYS A 279 13.68 0.45 13.22
C LYS A 279 14.89 1.30 12.89
N SER A 280 14.72 2.59 12.61
CA SER A 280 15.83 3.52 12.34
C SER A 280 16.67 3.75 13.60
N LEU A 281 16.06 3.97 14.76
CA LEU A 281 16.78 4.12 16.03
C LEU A 281 17.53 2.85 16.43
N ALA A 282 16.91 1.68 16.31
CA ALA A 282 17.58 0.41 16.58
C ALA A 282 18.79 0.20 15.65
N ARG A 283 18.64 0.56 14.36
CA ARG A 283 19.74 0.52 13.38
C ARG A 283 20.87 1.48 13.76
N VAL A 284 20.56 2.71 14.13
CA VAL A 284 21.55 3.70 14.58
C VAL A 284 22.25 3.23 15.85
N PHE A 285 21.49 2.69 16.80
CA PHE A 285 22.08 2.17 18.04
C PHE A 285 23.03 0.99 17.76
N GLY A 286 22.67 0.07 16.89
CA GLY A 286 23.54 -1.02 16.47
C GLY A 286 24.82 -0.56 15.75
N LEU A 287 24.74 0.58 15.06
CA LEU A 287 25.86 1.17 14.31
C LEU A 287 26.53 2.35 15.02
N ARG A 288 26.29 2.59 16.33
CA ARG A 288 26.70 3.81 17.04
C ARG A 288 28.20 4.07 16.99
N GLU A 289 29.02 3.03 17.08
CA GLU A 289 30.48 3.13 17.05
C GLU A 289 30.98 3.56 15.66
N LEU A 290 30.35 3.02 14.64
CA LEU A 290 30.60 3.40 13.22
C LEU A 290 30.18 4.84 12.94
N PHE A 291 29.06 5.28 13.50
CA PHE A 291 28.64 6.69 13.42
C PHE A 291 29.66 7.61 14.07
N GLN A 292 30.13 7.28 15.27
CA GLN A 292 31.11 8.09 15.95
C GLN A 292 32.42 8.20 15.13
N ARG A 293 32.91 7.09 14.62
CA ARG A 293 34.10 7.05 13.77
C ARG A 293 33.90 7.87 12.48
N PHE A 294 32.78 7.66 11.76
CA PHE A 294 32.48 8.37 10.54
C PHE A 294 32.42 9.90 10.72
N LEU A 295 31.82 10.36 11.82
CA LEU A 295 31.72 11.78 12.13
C LEU A 295 33.08 12.38 12.52
N LEU A 296 33.89 11.67 13.30
CA LEU A 296 35.22 12.12 13.68
C LEU A 296 36.16 12.22 12.49
N GLU A 297 36.18 11.25 11.59
CA GLU A 297 37.01 11.27 10.39
C GLU A 297 36.64 12.37 9.41
N LYS A 298 35.37 12.82 9.38
CA LYS A 298 34.93 13.98 8.57
C LYS A 298 35.19 15.34 9.19
N VAL A 299 35.29 15.41 10.53
CA VAL A 299 35.56 16.68 11.24
C VAL A 299 37.05 17.02 11.23
N THR A 300 37.91 16.02 11.03
CA THR A 300 39.36 16.24 10.85
C THR A 300 39.71 16.43 9.38
N PRO A 301 40.00 17.68 8.91
CA PRO A 301 40.47 17.90 7.55
C PRO A 301 41.88 17.32 7.39
N GLY A 302 42.01 16.18 6.71
CA GLY A 302 43.32 15.64 6.37
C GLY A 302 43.52 14.14 6.30
N SER A 303 42.55 13.28 6.62
CA SER A 303 42.70 11.85 6.41
C SER A 303 42.22 11.42 5.04
N THR A 304 43.13 11.30 4.10
CA THR A 304 42.95 10.58 2.83
C THR A 304 42.77 9.11 3.12
N PHE A 305 41.60 8.57 2.73
CA PHE A 305 41.45 7.12 2.57
C PHE A 305 42.37 6.64 1.45
N HIS A 306 43.32 5.79 1.77
CA HIS A 306 44.08 4.99 0.82
C HIS A 306 43.37 3.70 0.53
#